data_ebee5a6eb2109f422213d2874bbd4867
#
_entry.id   ebee5a6eb2109f422213d2874bbd4867
#
_cell.length_a   1.000
_cell.length_b   1.000
_cell.length_c   1.000
_cell.angle_alpha   90.00
_cell.angle_beta   90.00
_cell.angle_gamma   90.00
#
_symmetry.space_group_name_H-M   'P 1'
#
loop_
_entity.id
_entity.type
_entity.pdbx_description
1 polymer ?
#
loop_
_entity_poly.entity_id
_entity_poly.type
_entity_poly.pdbx_seq_one_letter_code
_entity_poly.pdbx_strand_id
1 'polypeptide(L)'
;MIVVLDTNVIISGILKPYSKAAAILHLVADGTIRLAYDLRLLSEYRDVLSRSKFNFAKENVETFLNQVEQEGLLASAKPLKIHLPDPDDEPFLEVSLSAGAEAMITGNKRH
;
A
#
# COMPACT_ATOMS: atom_id res chain seq x y z
N MET A 1 -8.18 -8.57 -9.40
CA MET A 1 -8.01 -8.87 -7.96
C MET A 1 -7.81 -7.56 -7.21
N ILE A 2 -8.58 -7.34 -6.15
CA ILE A 2 -8.48 -6.15 -5.31
C ILE A 2 -7.71 -6.51 -4.04
N VAL A 3 -6.67 -5.74 -3.73
CA VAL A 3 -5.73 -6.03 -2.65
C VAL A 3 -5.40 -4.74 -1.91
N VAL A 4 -5.17 -4.84 -0.60
CA VAL A 4 -4.58 -3.76 0.20
C VAL A 4 -3.13 -4.14 0.49
N LEU A 5 -2.21 -3.22 0.25
CA LEU A 5 -0.79 -3.39 0.58
C LEU A 5 -0.41 -2.56 1.80
N ASP A 6 0.23 -3.21 2.76
CA ASP A 6 0.97 -2.51 3.81
C ASP A 6 2.14 -1.74 3.17
N THR A 7 2.44 -0.57 3.71
CA THR A 7 3.54 0.27 3.22
C THR A 7 4.87 -0.48 3.18
N ASN A 8 5.12 -1.36 4.14
CA ASN A 8 6.37 -2.14 4.18
C ASN A 8 6.55 -3.08 2.99
N VAL A 9 5.45 -3.58 2.42
CA VAL A 9 5.51 -4.40 1.20
C VAL A 9 5.98 -3.55 0.01
N ILE A 10 5.48 -2.32 -0.08
CA ILE A 10 5.89 -1.39 -1.14
C ILE A 10 7.38 -1.07 -1.03
N ILE A 11 7.84 -0.75 0.18
CA ILE A 11 9.26 -0.46 0.43
C ILE A 11 10.12 -1.66 0.06
N SER A 12 9.76 -2.85 0.53
CA SER A 12 10.51 -4.07 0.25
C SER A 12 10.58 -4.36 -1.24
N GLY A 13 9.48 -4.13 -1.96
CA GLY A 13 9.45 -4.36 -3.41
C GLY A 13 10.35 -3.41 -4.19
N ILE A 14 10.46 -2.16 -3.74
CA ILE A 14 11.35 -1.18 -4.37
C ILE A 14 12.81 -1.48 -4.03
N LEU A 15 13.11 -1.81 -2.77
CA LEU A 15 14.47 -2.07 -2.31
C LEU A 15 15.05 -3.39 -2.81
N LYS A 16 14.20 -4.38 -3.04
CA LYS A 16 14.62 -5.74 -3.40
C LYS A 16 13.98 -6.16 -4.72
N PRO A 17 14.60 -5.84 -5.87
CA PRO A 17 13.96 -6.03 -7.19
C PRO A 17 13.59 -7.47 -7.54
N TYR A 18 14.19 -8.46 -6.89
CA TYR A 18 13.91 -9.87 -7.16
C TYR A 18 13.08 -10.54 -6.08
N SER A 19 12.49 -9.75 -5.17
CA SER A 19 11.68 -10.28 -4.08
C SER A 19 10.24 -10.59 -4.52
N LYS A 20 9.52 -11.34 -3.67
CA LYS A 20 8.07 -11.54 -3.86
C LYS A 20 7.31 -10.23 -3.80
N ALA A 21 7.74 -9.30 -2.95
CA ALA A 21 7.14 -7.97 -2.87
C ALA A 21 7.29 -7.22 -4.19
N ALA A 22 8.46 -7.29 -4.84
CA ALA A 22 8.66 -6.70 -6.16
C ALA A 22 7.74 -7.33 -7.21
N ALA A 23 7.54 -8.64 -7.17
CA ALA A 23 6.62 -9.32 -8.08
C ALA A 23 5.19 -8.79 -7.91
N ILE A 24 4.76 -8.55 -6.67
CA ILE A 24 3.44 -7.95 -6.39
C ILE A 24 3.35 -6.55 -7.00
N LEU A 25 4.37 -5.72 -6.85
CA LEU A 25 4.38 -4.38 -7.44
C LEU A 25 4.32 -4.42 -8.97
N HIS A 26 4.96 -5.40 -9.61
CA HIS A 26 4.86 -5.60 -11.05
C HIS A 26 3.42 -5.93 -11.47
N LEU A 27 2.71 -6.75 -10.69
CA LEU A 27 1.31 -7.08 -10.96
C LEU A 27 0.39 -5.87 -10.77
N VAL A 28 0.72 -4.97 -9.84
CA VAL A 28 0.01 -3.70 -9.71
C VAL A 28 0.28 -2.83 -10.95
N ALA A 29 1.53 -2.76 -11.39
CA ALA A 29 1.90 -1.93 -12.54
C ALA A 29 1.25 -2.39 -13.83
N ASP A 30 1.05 -3.70 -14.02
CA ASP A 30 0.44 -4.23 -15.24
C ASP A 30 -1.10 -4.33 -15.18
N GLY A 31 -1.70 -3.94 -14.06
CA GLY A 31 -3.15 -3.93 -13.90
C GLY A 31 -3.77 -5.25 -13.44
N THR A 32 -2.97 -6.29 -13.22
CA THR A 32 -3.46 -7.58 -12.73
C THR A 32 -4.02 -7.46 -11.32
N ILE A 33 -3.31 -6.70 -10.47
CA ILE A 33 -3.74 -6.37 -9.11
C ILE A 33 -4.16 -4.92 -9.08
N ARG A 34 -5.33 -4.67 -8.47
CA ARG A 34 -5.84 -3.33 -8.24
C ARG A 34 -5.78 -3.02 -6.76
N LEU A 35 -5.13 -1.92 -6.39
CA LEU A 35 -4.99 -1.54 -4.99
C LEU A 35 -6.23 -0.83 -4.49
N ALA A 36 -6.77 -1.29 -3.36
CA ALA A 36 -7.77 -0.53 -2.61
C ALA A 36 -7.04 0.41 -1.65
N TYR A 37 -7.55 1.63 -1.53
CA TYR A 37 -6.93 2.65 -0.69
C TYR A 37 -7.98 3.66 -0.23
N ASP A 38 -7.64 4.43 0.78
CA ASP A 38 -8.28 5.69 1.08
C ASP A 38 -7.21 6.78 1.21
N LEU A 39 -7.62 8.00 1.54
CA LEU A 39 -6.67 9.11 1.61
C LEU A 39 -5.64 8.93 2.73
N ARG A 40 -5.98 8.19 3.80
CA ARG A 40 -5.04 7.91 4.89
C ARG A 40 -3.92 7.01 4.42
N LEU A 41 -4.24 5.95 3.68
CA LEU A 41 -3.26 5.02 3.13
C LEU A 41 -2.37 5.72 2.11
N LEU A 42 -2.97 6.50 1.21
CA LEU A 42 -2.21 7.24 0.21
C LEU A 42 -1.26 8.23 0.85
N SER A 43 -1.71 8.93 1.89
CA SER A 43 -0.88 9.88 2.64
C SER A 43 0.28 9.17 3.34
N GLU A 44 0.03 8.01 3.93
CA GLU A 44 1.10 7.23 4.56
C GLU A 44 2.10 6.73 3.52
N TYR A 45 1.65 6.23 2.38
CA TYR A 45 2.55 5.82 1.30
C TYR A 45 3.46 6.99 0.89
N ARG A 46 2.87 8.16 0.68
CA ARG A 46 3.62 9.36 0.30
C ARG A 46 4.64 9.75 1.36
N ASP A 47 4.23 9.80 2.62
CA ASP A 47 5.10 10.16 3.73
C ASP A 47 6.29 9.22 3.85
N VAL A 48 6.03 7.92 3.89
CA VAL A 48 7.07 6.93 4.11
C VAL A 48 8.02 6.83 2.91
N LEU A 49 7.47 6.83 1.68
CA LEU A 49 8.29 6.71 0.48
C LEU A 49 9.13 7.96 0.21
N SER A 50 8.77 9.08 0.83
CA SER A 50 9.52 10.34 0.69
C SER A 50 10.61 10.50 1.74
N ARG A 51 10.78 9.55 2.66
CA ARG A 51 11.80 9.65 3.71
C ARG A 51 13.19 9.56 3.11
N SER A 52 14.08 10.45 3.57
CA SER A 52 15.44 10.56 3.04
C SER A 52 16.28 9.29 3.22
N LYS A 53 15.98 8.50 4.24
CA LYS A 53 16.72 7.25 4.49
C LYS A 53 16.61 6.23 3.35
N PHE A 54 15.54 6.29 2.55
CA PHE A 54 15.36 5.40 1.40
C PHE A 54 15.96 5.96 0.13
N ASN A 55 16.09 7.26 0.04
CA ASN A 55 16.65 7.96 -1.13
C ASN A 55 15.97 7.54 -2.46
N PHE A 56 14.67 7.34 -2.45
CA PHE A 56 13.93 7.03 -3.66
C PHE A 56 13.81 8.28 -4.54
N ALA A 57 13.91 8.11 -5.85
CA ALA A 57 13.72 9.21 -6.78
C ALA A 57 12.29 9.75 -6.69
N LYS A 58 12.14 11.06 -6.51
CA LYS A 58 10.84 11.70 -6.34
C LYS A 58 9.89 11.40 -7.50
N GLU A 59 10.38 11.40 -8.73
CA GLU A 59 9.58 11.10 -9.91
C GLU A 59 9.02 9.68 -9.86
N ASN A 60 9.80 8.71 -9.39
CA ASN A 60 9.35 7.33 -9.28
C ASN A 60 8.27 7.16 -8.21
N VAL A 61 8.43 7.86 -7.08
CA VAL A 61 7.43 7.86 -6.01
C VAL A 61 6.12 8.47 -6.51
N GLU A 62 6.17 9.62 -7.16
CA GLU A 62 4.97 10.28 -7.69
C GLU A 62 4.31 9.45 -8.78
N THR A 63 5.07 8.78 -9.65
CA THR A 63 4.51 7.89 -10.67
C THR A 63 3.73 6.75 -10.03
N PHE A 64 4.28 6.12 -9.00
CA PHE A 64 3.60 5.07 -8.27
C PHE A 64 2.31 5.57 -7.61
N LEU A 65 2.37 6.70 -6.91
CA LEU A 65 1.21 7.27 -6.22
C LEU A 65 0.12 7.68 -7.21
N ASN A 66 0.50 8.26 -8.34
CA ASN A 66 -0.47 8.61 -9.39
C ASN A 66 -1.15 7.37 -9.97
N GLN A 67 -0.42 6.28 -10.13
CA GLN A 67 -1.01 5.03 -10.59
C GLN A 67 -2.01 4.49 -9.57
N VAL A 68 -1.69 4.54 -8.27
CA VAL A 68 -2.64 4.13 -7.23
C VAL A 68 -3.92 4.95 -7.32
N GLU A 69 -3.82 6.26 -7.49
CA GLU A 69 -4.98 7.12 -7.58
C GLU A 69 -5.81 6.86 -8.84
N GLN A 70 -5.17 6.63 -9.98
CA GLN A 70 -5.86 6.47 -11.26
C GLN A 70 -6.43 5.07 -11.46
N GLU A 71 -5.69 4.05 -11.08
CA GLU A 71 -6.04 2.66 -11.33
C GLU A 71 -6.60 1.94 -10.11
N GLY A 72 -6.38 2.49 -8.92
CA GLY A 72 -6.82 1.89 -7.67
C GLY A 72 -8.30 2.10 -7.39
N LEU A 73 -8.78 1.45 -6.34
CA LEU A 73 -10.15 1.55 -5.85
C LEU A 73 -10.16 2.41 -4.58
N LEU A 74 -10.72 3.61 -4.69
CA LEU A 74 -10.91 4.48 -3.53
C LEU A 74 -12.05 3.94 -2.67
N ALA A 75 -11.75 3.60 -1.43
CA ALA A 75 -12.71 3.04 -0.49
C ALA A 75 -13.21 4.12 0.47
N SER A 76 -14.47 3.95 0.92
CA SER A 76 -15.02 4.72 2.02
C SER A 76 -15.01 3.84 3.26
N ALA A 77 -13.91 3.87 4.00
CA ALA A 77 -13.67 2.96 5.10
C ALA A 77 -14.46 3.35 6.35
N LYS A 78 -14.99 2.32 7.04
CA LYS A 78 -15.68 2.49 8.31
C LYS A 78 -14.74 2.17 9.45
N PRO A 79 -14.84 2.88 10.60
CA PRO A 79 -14.02 2.57 11.77
C PRO A 79 -14.23 1.14 12.24
N LEU A 80 -13.16 0.51 12.73
CA LEU A 80 -13.24 -0.81 13.35
C LEU A 80 -14.00 -0.70 14.69
N LYS A 81 -14.77 -1.77 15.00
CA LYS A 81 -15.42 -1.90 16.30
C LYS A 81 -14.47 -2.41 17.39
N ILE A 82 -13.36 -2.99 16.98
CA ILE A 82 -12.31 -3.47 17.88
C ILE A 82 -11.02 -2.71 17.58
N HIS A 83 -10.11 -2.68 18.54
CA HIS A 83 -8.80 -2.04 18.34
C HIS A 83 -7.73 -3.11 18.19
N LEU A 84 -6.82 -2.88 17.23
CA LEU A 84 -5.67 -3.74 17.00
C LEU A 84 -4.55 -3.39 17.97
N PRO A 85 -3.61 -4.34 18.23
CA PRO A 85 -2.44 -4.06 19.06
C PRO A 85 -1.62 -2.88 18.57
N ASP A 86 -1.51 -2.72 17.24
CA ASP A 86 -0.86 -1.58 16.62
C ASP A 86 -1.94 -0.72 15.92
N PRO A 87 -2.25 0.49 16.46
CA PRO A 87 -3.26 1.36 15.83
C PRO A 87 -2.92 1.75 14.40
N ASP A 88 -1.64 1.76 14.02
CA ASP A 88 -1.23 2.11 12.67
C ASP A 88 -1.69 1.08 11.63
N ASP A 89 -2.00 -0.14 12.05
CA ASP A 89 -2.53 -1.18 11.16
C ASP A 89 -4.04 -1.04 10.91
N GLU A 90 -4.75 -0.33 11.76
CA GLU A 90 -6.21 -0.23 11.68
C GLU A 90 -6.70 0.37 10.36
N PRO A 91 -6.12 1.45 9.83
CA PRO A 91 -6.57 2.00 8.54
C PRO A 91 -6.50 0.98 7.39
N PHE A 92 -5.46 0.17 7.35
CA PHE A 92 -5.29 -0.85 6.31
C PHE A 92 -6.38 -1.92 6.40
N LEU A 93 -6.69 -2.39 7.60
CA LEU A 93 -7.75 -3.38 7.79
C LEU A 93 -9.11 -2.77 7.48
N GLU A 94 -9.37 -1.54 7.90
CA GLU A 94 -10.63 -0.84 7.63
C GLU A 94 -10.87 -0.71 6.12
N VAL A 95 -9.86 -0.32 5.36
CA VAL A 95 -9.95 -0.23 3.90
C VAL A 95 -10.18 -1.59 3.29
N SER A 96 -9.46 -2.62 3.75
CA SER A 96 -9.61 -3.98 3.25
C SER A 96 -11.03 -4.50 3.40
N LEU A 97 -11.61 -4.32 4.57
CA LEU A 97 -12.98 -4.77 4.85
C LEU A 97 -14.01 -3.97 4.05
N SER A 98 -13.85 -2.65 3.98
CA SER A 98 -14.80 -1.77 3.28
C SER A 98 -14.77 -1.94 1.78
N ALA A 99 -13.61 -2.24 1.21
CA ALA A 99 -13.44 -2.44 -0.23
C ALA A 99 -13.79 -3.87 -0.67
N GLY A 100 -13.99 -4.78 0.28
CA GLY A 100 -14.15 -6.20 -0.05
C GLY A 100 -12.90 -6.77 -0.70
N ALA A 101 -11.71 -6.36 -0.23
CA ALA A 101 -10.47 -6.82 -0.80
C ALA A 101 -10.30 -8.33 -0.64
N GLU A 102 -9.74 -8.97 -1.66
CA GLU A 102 -9.49 -10.41 -1.64
C GLU A 102 -8.34 -10.77 -0.71
N ALA A 103 -7.41 -9.83 -0.49
CA ALA A 103 -6.28 -10.02 0.40
C ALA A 103 -5.80 -8.68 0.94
N MET A 104 -5.25 -8.72 2.14
CA MET A 104 -4.43 -7.65 2.70
C MET A 104 -3.03 -8.23 2.88
N ILE A 105 -2.06 -7.68 2.17
CA ILE A 105 -0.70 -8.21 2.17
C ILE A 105 0.15 -7.35 3.08
N THR A 106 0.73 -7.99 4.10
CA THR A 106 1.57 -7.33 5.09
C THR A 106 3.01 -7.79 4.94
N GLY A 107 3.93 -6.96 5.39
CA GLY A 107 5.35 -7.25 5.35
C GLY A 107 6.00 -7.11 6.71
N ASN A 108 7.30 -7.41 6.76
CA ASN A 108 8.10 -7.21 7.95
C ASN A 108 8.28 -5.71 8.19
N LYS A 109 7.99 -5.25 9.41
CA LYS A 109 8.04 -3.83 9.78
C LYS A 109 9.43 -3.30 10.12
N ARG A 110 10.48 -4.06 9.82
CA ARG A 110 11.87 -3.68 10.12
C ARG A 110 12.51 -2.94 8.94
N HIS A 111 12.12 -1.69 8.78
CA HIS A 111 12.72 -0.84 7.75
C HIS A 111 13.24 0.45 8.31
#